data_3d9fce141a19adbfb59fb4f7f4a7eff6
#
_entry.id   3d9fce141a19adbfb59fb4f7f4a7eff6
#
_cell.length_a   1.000
_cell.length_b   1.000
_cell.length_c   1.000
_cell.angle_alpha   90.00
_cell.angle_beta   90.00
_cell.angle_gamma   90.00
#
_symmetry.space_group_name_H-M   'P 1'
#
loop_
_entity.id
_entity.type
_entity.pdbx_description
1 polymer ?
#
loop_
_entity_poly.entity_id
_entity_poly.type
_entity_poly.pdbx_seq_one_letter_code
_entity_poly.pdbx_strand_id
1 'polypeptide(L)'
;MRAALLVTLCTPSRATRPVAGRSGGTPWARRPARRYERRRPEKTPLHRIVSENLESWLEWREAAERPVPAYVEDELRGYLGCGLLCFGFARARCTGCGQGFVVAFSCKGRGVCPSSSGRHMA
;
A
#
# COMPACT_ATOMS: atom_id res chain seq x y z
N MET A 1 19.86 -9.78 8.21
CA MET A 1 20.19 -8.43 7.72
C MET A 1 19.15 -8.02 6.66
N ARG A 2 18.28 -7.06 6.97
CA ARG A 2 17.22 -6.61 6.05
C ARG A 2 17.72 -5.37 5.34
N ALA A 3 17.95 -5.47 4.03
CA ALA A 3 18.39 -4.36 3.20
C ALA A 3 17.28 -3.32 3.06
N ALA A 4 17.54 -2.10 3.49
CA ALA A 4 16.70 -0.95 3.20
C ALA A 4 17.02 -0.49 1.77
N LEU A 5 16.12 -0.73 0.83
CA LEU A 5 16.22 -0.18 -0.51
C LEU A 5 15.89 1.32 -0.48
N LEU A 6 16.89 2.14 -0.70
CA LEU A 6 16.73 3.57 -0.96
C LEU A 6 16.27 3.75 -2.41
N VAL A 7 14.99 3.98 -2.61
CA VAL A 7 14.47 4.40 -3.92
C VAL A 7 14.45 5.93 -3.95
N THR A 8 15.32 6.52 -4.73
CA THR A 8 15.36 7.96 -4.96
C THR A 8 14.40 8.31 -6.10
N LEU A 9 13.22 8.81 -5.76
CA LEU A 9 12.26 9.35 -6.73
C LEU A 9 12.09 10.85 -6.50
N CYS A 10 12.83 11.63 -7.25
CA CYS A 10 12.52 13.04 -7.41
C CYS A 10 12.92 13.49 -8.82
N THR A 11 11.95 13.83 -9.62
CA THR A 11 12.21 14.54 -10.89
C THR A 11 12.56 15.98 -10.58
N PRO A 12 13.65 16.54 -11.12
CA PRO A 12 13.99 17.94 -10.91
C PRO A 12 12.93 18.82 -11.57
N SER A 13 12.30 19.66 -10.76
CA SER A 13 11.45 20.74 -11.25
C SER A 13 12.31 21.70 -12.06
N ARG A 14 12.21 21.58 -13.40
CA ARG A 14 12.77 22.56 -14.32
C ARG A 14 11.99 23.86 -14.10
N ALA A 15 12.66 24.87 -13.59
CA ALA A 15 12.12 26.21 -13.51
C ALA A 15 11.86 26.71 -14.94
N THR A 16 10.65 26.57 -15.43
CA THR A 16 10.16 27.22 -16.64
C THR A 16 9.61 28.57 -16.28
N ARG A 17 10.19 29.59 -16.93
CA ARG A 17 9.76 31.00 -16.92
C ARG A 17 8.26 31.10 -17.18
N PRO A 18 7.55 32.04 -16.54
CA PRO A 18 6.13 32.21 -16.78
C PRO A 18 5.91 32.71 -18.20
N VAL A 19 5.28 31.89 -19.03
CA VAL A 19 4.70 32.34 -20.29
C VAL A 19 3.30 32.86 -19.94
N ALA A 20 3.11 34.18 -20.02
CA ALA A 20 1.79 34.79 -19.95
C ALA A 20 0.98 34.33 -21.16
N GLY A 21 -0.07 33.56 -20.94
CA GLY A 21 -0.92 33.05 -22.01
C GLY A 21 -2.24 32.49 -21.53
N ARG A 22 -3.26 33.32 -21.56
CA ARG A 22 -4.71 33.06 -21.70
C ARG A 22 -5.40 32.16 -20.67
N SER A 23 -6.23 32.85 -19.90
CA SER A 23 -7.36 32.40 -19.09
C SER A 23 -8.29 31.42 -19.82
N GLY A 24 -8.26 30.18 -19.39
CA GLY A 24 -9.20 29.14 -19.74
C GLY A 24 -9.10 28.07 -18.65
N GLY A 25 -9.47 28.43 -17.42
CA GLY A 25 -9.35 27.55 -16.27
C GLY A 25 -10.39 26.47 -16.27
N THR A 26 -9.99 25.24 -16.56
CA THR A 26 -10.81 24.05 -16.30
C THR A 26 -10.87 23.76 -14.80
N PRO A 27 -12.05 23.42 -14.24
CA PRO A 27 -12.28 23.32 -12.79
C PRO A 27 -11.51 22.20 -12.06
N TRP A 28 -10.79 21.33 -12.77
CA TRP A 28 -9.97 20.26 -12.19
C TRP A 28 -8.53 20.66 -11.89
N ALA A 29 -8.15 21.88 -12.26
CA ALA A 29 -6.81 22.39 -12.01
C ALA A 29 -6.62 22.71 -10.52
N ARG A 30 -5.83 21.87 -9.85
CA ARG A 30 -5.23 22.05 -8.54
C ARG A 30 -6.06 21.59 -7.35
N ARG A 31 -6.28 20.29 -7.26
CA ARG A 31 -6.36 19.67 -5.95
C ARG A 31 -5.00 19.89 -5.24
N PRO A 32 -4.97 20.47 -4.04
CA PRO A 32 -3.73 20.58 -3.31
C PRO A 32 -3.11 19.19 -3.18
N ALA A 33 -1.81 19.08 -3.45
CA ALA A 33 -1.10 17.82 -3.34
C ALA A 33 -1.36 17.25 -1.94
N ARG A 34 -2.15 16.19 -1.84
CA ARG A 34 -2.44 15.54 -0.57
C ARG A 34 -1.11 15.03 -0.03
N ARG A 35 -0.74 15.49 1.15
CA ARG A 35 0.39 14.92 1.89
C ARG A 35 0.17 13.42 2.01
N TYR A 36 1.17 12.62 1.65
CA TYR A 36 1.09 11.17 1.80
C TYR A 36 0.85 10.82 3.27
N GLU A 37 -0.22 10.11 3.51
CA GLU A 37 -0.53 9.53 4.81
C GLU A 37 -0.48 8.02 4.69
N ARG A 38 0.28 7.38 5.59
CA ARG A 38 0.39 5.91 5.61
C ARG A 38 -0.96 5.29 5.92
N ARG A 39 -1.37 4.35 5.10
CA ARG A 39 -2.52 3.51 5.42
C ARG A 39 -2.22 2.68 6.68
N ARG A 40 -3.24 2.52 7.53
CA ARG A 40 -3.18 1.74 8.77
C ARG A 40 -4.12 0.55 8.67
N PRO A 41 -3.71 -0.55 8.00
CA PRO A 41 -4.56 -1.73 7.83
C PRO A 41 -4.96 -2.35 9.17
N GLU A 42 -4.08 -2.30 10.16
CA GLU A 42 -4.30 -2.78 11.52
C GLU A 42 -5.53 -2.17 12.21
N LYS A 43 -6.01 -1.03 11.73
CA LYS A 43 -7.21 -0.34 12.26
C LYS A 43 -8.49 -0.68 11.50
N THR A 44 -8.40 -1.52 10.46
CA THR A 44 -9.57 -1.86 9.66
C THR A 44 -10.30 -3.07 10.25
N PRO A 45 -11.66 -3.09 10.21
CA PRO A 45 -12.44 -4.23 10.69
C PRO A 45 -12.05 -5.54 9.99
N LEU A 46 -11.78 -5.49 8.69
CA LEU A 46 -11.38 -6.66 7.91
C LEU A 46 -10.08 -7.27 8.43
N HIS A 47 -9.06 -6.45 8.71
CA HIS A 47 -7.79 -6.94 9.25
C HIS A 47 -7.99 -7.62 10.60
N ARG A 48 -8.80 -7.04 11.46
CA ARG A 48 -9.12 -7.60 12.77
C ARG A 48 -9.83 -8.94 12.66
N ILE A 49 -10.88 -9.02 11.84
CA ILE A 49 -11.62 -10.26 11.63
C ILE A 49 -10.70 -11.37 11.13
N VAL A 50 -9.89 -11.09 10.11
CA VAL A 50 -8.97 -12.09 9.56
C VAL A 50 -7.91 -12.50 10.58
N SER A 51 -7.31 -11.55 11.31
CA SER A 51 -6.26 -11.87 12.29
C SER A 51 -6.77 -12.68 13.49
N GLU A 52 -8.00 -12.47 13.90
CA GLU A 52 -8.60 -13.16 15.05
C GLU A 52 -9.12 -14.56 14.70
N ASN A 53 -9.51 -14.80 13.44
CA ASN A 53 -10.24 -16.01 13.07
C ASN A 53 -9.49 -16.93 12.08
N LEU A 54 -8.39 -16.49 11.49
CA LEU A 54 -7.72 -17.26 10.43
C LEU A 54 -7.30 -18.65 10.88
N GLU A 55 -6.61 -18.75 12.01
CA GLU A 55 -6.08 -20.03 12.49
C GLU A 55 -7.20 -20.99 12.86
N SER A 56 -8.18 -20.53 13.64
CA SER A 56 -9.34 -21.35 14.01
C SER A 56 -10.15 -21.81 12.80
N TRP A 57 -10.24 -20.97 11.77
CA TRP A 57 -10.92 -21.34 10.53
C TRP A 57 -10.12 -22.38 9.74
N LEU A 58 -8.81 -22.30 9.68
CA LEU A 58 -7.96 -23.30 9.02
C LEU A 58 -8.07 -24.66 9.72
N GLU A 59 -7.96 -24.68 11.06
CA GLU A 59 -8.12 -25.88 11.88
C GLU A 59 -9.49 -26.53 11.67
N TRP A 60 -10.56 -25.73 11.67
CA TRP A 60 -11.91 -26.21 11.41
C TRP A 60 -12.06 -26.84 10.01
N ARG A 61 -11.43 -26.23 9.01
CA ARG A 61 -11.44 -26.73 7.63
C ARG A 61 -10.70 -28.05 7.49
N GLU A 62 -9.58 -28.19 8.19
CA GLU A 62 -8.80 -29.42 8.23
C GLU A 62 -9.57 -30.54 8.92
N ALA A 63 -10.17 -30.25 10.08
CA ALA A 63 -11.01 -31.21 10.81
C ALA A 63 -12.25 -31.68 10.02
N ALA A 64 -12.76 -30.83 9.13
CA ALA A 64 -13.87 -31.16 8.23
C ALA A 64 -13.45 -31.93 6.95
N GLU A 65 -12.20 -32.38 6.88
CA GLU A 65 -11.61 -33.08 5.70
C GLU A 65 -11.70 -32.24 4.40
N ARG A 66 -11.73 -30.93 4.54
CA ARG A 66 -11.80 -29.95 3.43
C ARG A 66 -10.66 -28.93 3.57
N PRO A 67 -9.40 -29.34 3.45
CA PRO A 67 -8.28 -28.45 3.63
C PRO A 67 -8.36 -27.25 2.67
N VAL A 68 -7.89 -26.13 3.15
CA VAL A 68 -7.82 -24.92 2.33
C VAL A 68 -6.63 -25.04 1.37
N PRO A 69 -6.81 -24.71 0.08
CA PRO A 69 -5.68 -24.68 -0.85
C PRO A 69 -4.58 -23.73 -0.38
N ALA A 70 -3.32 -24.13 -0.51
CA ALA A 70 -2.18 -23.37 -0.01
C ALA A 70 -2.15 -21.92 -0.53
N TYR A 71 -2.53 -21.68 -1.78
CA TYR A 71 -2.55 -20.32 -2.33
C TYR A 71 -3.56 -19.40 -1.64
N VAL A 72 -4.66 -19.93 -1.09
CA VAL A 72 -5.66 -19.14 -0.34
C VAL A 72 -5.09 -18.76 1.04
N GLU A 73 -4.46 -19.73 1.69
CA GLU A 73 -3.78 -19.49 2.98
C GLU A 73 -2.67 -18.46 2.82
N ASP A 74 -1.81 -18.62 1.83
CA ASP A 74 -0.71 -17.68 1.53
C ASP A 74 -1.24 -16.26 1.26
N GLU A 75 -2.36 -16.13 0.56
CA GLU A 75 -2.97 -14.83 0.28
C GLU A 75 -3.53 -14.17 1.55
N LEU A 76 -4.19 -14.93 2.42
CA LEU A 76 -4.69 -14.44 3.69
C LEU A 76 -3.55 -14.04 4.64
N ARG A 77 -2.51 -14.86 4.76
CA ARG A 77 -1.31 -14.55 5.54
C ARG A 77 -0.57 -13.34 4.97
N GLY A 78 -0.43 -13.25 3.65
CA GLY A 78 0.14 -12.10 2.96
C GLY A 78 -0.65 -10.82 3.21
N TYR A 79 -1.99 -10.91 3.23
CA TYR A 79 -2.86 -9.79 3.56
C TYR A 79 -2.60 -9.26 4.98
N LEU A 80 -2.45 -10.12 5.98
CA LEU A 80 -2.19 -9.72 7.36
C LEU A 80 -0.87 -8.93 7.51
N GLY A 81 0.13 -9.21 6.68
CA GLY A 81 1.39 -8.46 6.65
C GLY A 81 1.36 -7.19 5.80
N CYS A 82 0.31 -7.00 5.00
CA CYS A 82 0.24 -5.94 4.00
C CYS A 82 0.13 -4.54 4.61
N GLY A 83 1.10 -3.68 4.31
CA GLY A 83 1.08 -2.29 4.77
C GLY A 83 1.53 -2.09 6.21
N LEU A 84 1.99 -3.13 6.89
CA LEU A 84 2.57 -3.06 8.23
C LEU A 84 4.09 -2.85 8.15
N LEU A 85 4.60 -1.84 8.86
CA LEU A 85 6.03 -1.49 8.83
C LEU A 85 6.92 -2.60 9.38
N CYS A 86 6.43 -3.41 10.32
CA CYS A 86 7.17 -4.53 10.90
C CYS A 86 7.50 -5.64 9.88
N PHE A 87 6.72 -5.75 8.80
CA PHE A 87 6.97 -6.70 7.71
C PHE A 87 7.85 -6.14 6.60
N GLY A 88 8.27 -4.89 6.73
CA GLY A 88 9.21 -4.24 5.83
C GLY A 88 8.65 -2.94 5.22
N PHE A 89 9.57 -2.08 4.85
CA PHE A 89 9.23 -0.78 4.28
C PHE A 89 10.37 -0.26 3.39
N ALA A 90 10.02 0.68 2.51
CA ALA A 90 10.96 1.50 1.79
C ALA A 90 10.94 2.92 2.36
N ARG A 91 12.11 3.55 2.45
CA ARG A 91 12.22 4.96 2.80
C ARG A 91 12.53 5.74 1.54
N ALA A 92 11.65 6.68 1.18
CA ALA A 92 11.85 7.60 0.08
C ALA A 92 12.24 8.96 0.64
N ARG A 93 13.23 9.63 0.02
CA ARG A 93 13.67 10.97 0.37
C ARG A 93 13.73 11.82 -0.87
N CYS A 94 13.16 13.01 -0.80
CA CYS A 94 13.27 14.00 -1.86
C CYS A 94 14.66 14.61 -1.86
N THR A 95 15.37 14.56 -2.99
CA THR A 95 16.71 15.17 -3.12
C THR A 95 16.67 16.68 -3.17
N GLY A 96 15.55 17.28 -3.57
CA GLY A 96 15.42 18.74 -3.67
C GLY A 96 15.07 19.43 -2.34
N CYS A 97 14.13 18.86 -1.55
CA CYS A 97 13.68 19.47 -0.30
C CYS A 97 14.09 18.70 0.96
N GLY A 98 14.73 17.54 0.82
CA GLY A 98 15.17 16.70 1.93
C GLY A 98 14.03 15.97 2.68
N GLN A 99 12.77 16.22 2.35
CA GLN A 99 11.65 15.55 2.98
C GLN A 99 11.69 14.05 2.69
N GLY A 100 11.45 13.26 3.73
CA GLY A 100 11.39 11.80 3.64
C GLY A 100 10.03 11.27 4.08
N PHE A 101 9.63 10.16 3.47
CA PHE A 101 8.46 9.41 3.90
C PHE A 101 8.74 7.90 3.83
N VAL A 102 7.98 7.14 4.60
CA VAL A 102 8.14 5.71 4.72
C VAL A 102 6.93 5.03 4.09
N VAL A 103 7.18 4.09 3.19
CA VAL A 103 6.16 3.30 2.50
C VAL A 103 6.29 1.85 2.92
N ALA A 104 5.29 1.31 3.60
CA ALA A 104 5.24 -0.11 3.95
C ALA A 104 5.05 -0.97 2.69
N PHE A 105 5.64 -2.16 2.68
CA PHE A 105 5.48 -3.08 1.56
C PHE A 105 4.05 -3.60 1.45
N SER A 106 3.61 -3.85 0.22
CA SER A 106 2.32 -4.45 -0.08
C SER A 106 2.47 -5.94 -0.40
N CYS A 107 1.44 -6.72 -0.07
CA CYS A 107 1.41 -8.16 -0.34
C CYS A 107 1.34 -8.50 -1.83
N LYS A 108 0.93 -7.54 -2.68
CA LYS A 108 0.63 -7.74 -4.11
C LYS A 108 -0.45 -8.81 -4.39
N GLY A 109 -1.15 -9.27 -3.36
CA GLY A 109 -2.27 -10.20 -3.46
C GLY A 109 -3.43 -9.59 -4.25
N ARG A 110 -4.15 -10.40 -5.02
CA ARG A 110 -5.21 -9.94 -5.91
C ARG A 110 -6.62 -10.23 -5.42
N GLY A 111 -6.77 -11.14 -4.45
CA GLY A 111 -8.08 -11.59 -3.96
C GLY A 111 -8.57 -10.77 -2.77
N VAL A 112 -7.93 -10.90 -1.63
CA VAL A 112 -8.44 -10.41 -0.35
C VAL A 112 -8.03 -8.96 -0.04
N CYS A 113 -6.84 -8.55 -0.46
CA CYS A 113 -6.28 -7.26 -0.04
C CYS A 113 -6.89 -6.08 -0.79
N PRO A 114 -7.67 -5.18 -0.12
CA PRO A 114 -8.28 -4.02 -0.78
C PRO A 114 -7.26 -3.03 -1.35
N SER A 115 -6.03 -3.01 -0.81
CA SER A 115 -4.96 -2.14 -1.30
C SER A 115 -4.36 -2.60 -2.61
N SER A 116 -4.32 -3.91 -2.82
CA SER A 116 -3.70 -4.50 -4.02
C SER A 116 -4.73 -4.72 -5.12
N SER A 117 -5.95 -5.16 -4.78
CA SER A 117 -7.03 -5.38 -5.74
C SER A 117 -7.62 -4.08 -6.30
N GLY A 118 -7.68 -3.01 -5.54
CA GLY A 118 -8.22 -1.73 -6.01
C GLY A 118 -7.47 -1.11 -7.20
N ARG A 119 -6.25 -1.54 -7.48
CA ARG A 119 -5.48 -1.09 -8.65
C ARG A 119 -5.87 -1.81 -9.94
N HIS A 120 -6.59 -2.91 -9.84
CA HIS A 120 -7.02 -3.71 -11.00
C HIS A 120 -8.45 -3.43 -11.42
N MET A 121 -9.19 -2.63 -10.63
CA MET A 121 -10.57 -2.24 -10.91
C MET A 121 -10.71 -0.81 -11.45
N ALA A 122 -9.61 -0.12 -11.66
CA ALA A 122 -9.59 1.26 -12.17
C ALA A 122 -9.31 1.32 -13.67
#